data_5e3ecabca9e393f2435eb68ffeb656e6
#
_entry.id   5e3ecabca9e393f2435eb68ffeb656e6
#
_cell.length_a   1.000
_cell.length_b   1.000
_cell.length_c   1.000
_cell.angle_alpha   90.00
_cell.angle_beta   90.00
_cell.angle_gamma   90.00
#
_symmetry.space_group_name_H-M   'P 1'
#
loop_
_entity.id
_entity.type
_entity.pdbx_description
1 polymer ?
#
loop_
_entity_poly.entity_id
_entity_poly.type
_entity_poly.pdbx_seq_one_letter_code
_entity_poly.pdbx_strand_id
1 'polypeptide(L)'
;MIKIVCIICLFLCSCHSYSDPDTDLIVWNYDEFIKRDVKMSDIADEMAIIQPDSIDYKGARIVHASSFFLAGTEQGILRYDKEGHFMNRIGAIGQGPGEYGRFYQMAISETERIIYVYRMDISALLSFSYEGTFLNKYSLQLPKKWAWKFYYLKDKFYFYYSVDVDNESSPYMYAVTDTIGNLLYSKLDESFHFAQGNYPSFPSDHIGLFGDTMLVWNQYSDTIYRVSEKGEEAFAVWGEWDKRLTPAKIEKDEYCQSMIIHTIFETVNYYMCIWRPSVIMKNRWNYCFYDKASGKLLNSEGITDDLWGLPSVFPYNYYVMDGREYLECGYPTYKLLDAWLTSDDPKIRKQAESVDEEGNNVLIRIRLKKDGLNNCDKRN
;
A
#
# COMPACT_ATOMS: atom_id res chain seq x y z
N MET A 1 -69.26 12.74 36.10
CA MET A 1 -68.78 11.76 35.10
C MET A 1 -67.80 12.42 34.18
N ILE A 2 -66.51 12.31 34.48
CA ILE A 2 -65.41 12.90 33.66
C ILE A 2 -64.82 11.77 32.82
N LYS A 3 -64.95 11.87 31.53
CA LYS A 3 -64.32 10.93 30.59
C LYS A 3 -62.86 11.34 30.38
N ILE A 4 -61.96 10.47 30.83
CA ILE A 4 -60.51 10.58 30.53
C ILE A 4 -60.29 10.00 29.16
N VAL A 5 -59.85 10.85 28.23
CA VAL A 5 -59.36 10.42 26.89
C VAL A 5 -57.88 10.16 27.00
N CYS A 6 -57.48 8.89 26.94
CA CYS A 6 -56.07 8.50 26.76
C CYS A 6 -55.64 8.76 25.30
N ILE A 7 -54.77 9.72 25.11
CA ILE A 7 -54.05 9.90 23.85
C ILE A 7 -52.80 9.02 23.88
N ILE A 8 -52.83 7.94 23.15
CA ILE A 8 -51.65 7.10 22.89
C ILE A 8 -50.86 7.79 21.78
N CYS A 9 -49.73 8.43 22.14
CA CYS A 9 -48.74 8.87 21.18
C CYS A 9 -47.96 7.65 20.70
N LEU A 10 -48.29 7.18 19.51
CA LEU A 10 -47.46 6.26 18.75
C LEU A 10 -46.23 7.03 18.23
N PHE A 11 -45.09 6.87 18.89
CA PHE A 11 -43.81 7.22 18.34
C PHE A 11 -43.49 6.22 17.20
N LEU A 12 -43.78 6.62 15.97
CA LEU A 12 -43.23 5.97 14.81
C LEU A 12 -41.71 6.38 14.74
N CYS A 13 -40.88 5.52 15.27
CA CYS A 13 -39.46 5.54 14.88
C CYS A 13 -39.38 5.24 13.38
N SER A 14 -39.41 6.28 12.59
CA SER A 14 -38.96 6.18 11.21
C SER A 14 -37.45 5.99 11.23
N CYS A 15 -37.01 4.75 11.16
CA CYS A 15 -35.66 4.46 10.67
C CYS A 15 -35.58 5.01 9.25
N HIS A 16 -35.08 6.23 9.12
CA HIS A 16 -34.59 6.71 7.84
C HIS A 16 -33.32 5.89 7.58
N SER A 17 -33.46 4.83 6.82
CA SER A 17 -32.35 4.32 6.03
C SER A 17 -31.98 5.44 5.05
N TYR A 18 -30.90 6.13 5.34
CA TYR A 18 -30.25 7.02 4.40
C TYR A 18 -29.69 6.14 3.30
N SER A 19 -30.46 5.86 2.28
CA SER A 19 -29.97 5.36 1.00
C SER A 19 -29.49 6.60 0.25
N ASP A 20 -28.20 6.86 0.31
CA ASP A 20 -27.53 7.81 -0.56
C ASP A 20 -27.57 7.28 -1.99
N PRO A 21 -27.83 8.13 -3.00
CA PRO A 21 -28.01 7.69 -4.37
C PRO A 21 -26.68 7.22 -4.96
N ASP A 22 -26.66 5.97 -5.44
CA ASP A 22 -25.76 5.42 -6.45
C ASP A 22 -24.23 5.67 -6.28
N THR A 23 -23.64 5.19 -5.18
CA THR A 23 -22.30 4.65 -5.27
C THR A 23 -22.43 3.15 -5.37
N ASP A 24 -22.28 2.60 -6.56
CA ASP A 24 -22.20 1.15 -6.76
C ASP A 24 -20.99 0.61 -5.98
N LEU A 25 -21.26 0.17 -4.75
CA LEU A 25 -20.26 -0.41 -3.87
C LEU A 25 -19.70 -1.67 -4.54
N ILE A 26 -18.41 -1.72 -4.79
CA ILE A 26 -17.79 -2.90 -5.38
C ILE A 26 -17.81 -4.04 -4.37
N VAL A 27 -18.44 -5.14 -4.72
CA VAL A 27 -18.46 -6.36 -3.92
C VAL A 27 -17.47 -7.36 -4.48
N TRP A 28 -16.49 -7.76 -3.70
CA TRP A 28 -15.48 -8.73 -4.09
C TRP A 28 -15.85 -10.11 -3.56
N ASN A 29 -16.65 -10.85 -4.33
CA ASN A 29 -17.04 -12.22 -4.00
C ASN A 29 -16.03 -13.21 -4.57
N TYR A 30 -15.44 -14.04 -3.72
CA TYR A 30 -14.44 -15.03 -4.13
C TYR A 30 -14.97 -16.02 -5.19
N ASP A 31 -16.22 -16.43 -5.08
CA ASP A 31 -16.83 -17.39 -6.00
C ASP A 31 -17.12 -16.81 -7.40
N GLU A 32 -17.12 -15.48 -7.52
CA GLU A 32 -17.29 -14.78 -8.80
C GLU A 32 -15.99 -14.58 -9.56
N PHE A 33 -14.84 -14.93 -8.96
CA PHE A 33 -13.55 -14.78 -9.62
C PHE A 33 -13.38 -15.72 -10.80
N ILE A 34 -13.14 -15.14 -11.97
CA ILE A 34 -12.78 -15.86 -13.17
C ILE A 34 -11.30 -16.23 -13.05
N LYS A 35 -10.99 -17.54 -13.02
CA LYS A 35 -9.61 -18.00 -13.05
C LYS A 35 -8.98 -17.69 -14.40
N ARG A 36 -7.84 -17.02 -14.37
CA ARG A 36 -7.07 -16.66 -15.55
C ARG A 36 -5.59 -16.60 -15.21
N ASP A 37 -4.75 -17.18 -16.07
CA ASP A 37 -3.31 -16.96 -15.99
C ASP A 37 -2.99 -15.58 -16.56
N VAL A 38 -2.60 -14.65 -15.68
CA VAL A 38 -2.19 -13.29 -16.07
C VAL A 38 -0.71 -13.31 -16.40
N LYS A 39 -0.38 -12.83 -17.60
CA LYS A 39 0.99 -12.68 -18.06
C LYS A 39 1.45 -11.24 -17.87
N MET A 40 2.77 -11.06 -17.76
CA MET A 40 3.34 -9.73 -17.70
C MET A 40 3.01 -8.92 -18.97
N SER A 41 3.03 -9.57 -20.12
CA SER A 41 2.62 -8.95 -21.40
C SER A 41 1.15 -8.50 -21.46
N ASP A 42 0.29 -8.97 -20.55
CA ASP A 42 -1.09 -8.49 -20.46
C ASP A 42 -1.19 -7.12 -19.81
N ILE A 43 -0.34 -6.83 -18.82
CA ILE A 43 -0.44 -5.65 -17.96
C ILE A 43 0.66 -4.62 -18.15
N ALA A 44 1.82 -5.01 -18.72
CA ALA A 44 3.00 -4.16 -18.82
C ALA A 44 3.59 -4.11 -20.23
N ASP A 45 4.32 -3.04 -20.53
CA ASP A 45 4.96 -2.84 -21.86
C ASP A 45 6.43 -2.44 -21.78
N GLU A 46 6.94 -2.04 -20.62
CA GLU A 46 8.33 -1.64 -20.46
C GLU A 46 8.86 -2.02 -19.08
N MET A 47 10.13 -2.38 -19.04
CA MET A 47 10.87 -2.64 -17.81
C MET A 47 12.13 -1.78 -17.78
N ALA A 48 12.43 -1.19 -16.63
CA ALA A 48 13.71 -0.55 -16.35
C ALA A 48 14.41 -1.28 -15.21
N ILE A 49 15.71 -1.48 -15.37
CA ILE A 49 16.60 -2.10 -14.38
C ILE A 49 17.32 -0.95 -13.67
N ILE A 50 17.20 -0.88 -12.35
CA ILE A 50 17.82 0.15 -11.54
C ILE A 50 18.64 -0.55 -10.46
N GLN A 51 19.96 -0.40 -10.54
CA GLN A 51 20.88 -0.88 -9.51
C GLN A 51 21.52 0.31 -8.82
N PRO A 52 21.06 0.68 -7.61
CA PRO A 52 21.62 1.82 -6.88
C PRO A 52 23.12 1.65 -6.59
N ASP A 53 23.89 2.71 -6.83
CA ASP A 53 25.36 2.66 -6.90
C ASP A 53 26.09 2.88 -5.56
N SER A 54 25.40 3.16 -4.46
CA SER A 54 26.10 3.58 -3.24
C SER A 54 25.91 2.71 -2.01
N ILE A 55 24.72 2.26 -1.67
CA ILE A 55 24.43 1.54 -0.43
C ILE A 55 23.35 0.48 -0.69
N ASP A 56 23.54 -0.70 -0.11
CA ASP A 56 22.52 -1.75 -0.18
C ASP A 56 21.22 -1.26 0.47
N TYR A 57 20.17 -1.18 -0.35
CA TYR A 57 18.84 -0.75 0.06
C TYR A 57 17.95 -1.92 0.53
N LYS A 58 18.52 -3.09 0.80
CA LYS A 58 17.77 -4.28 1.25
C LYS A 58 16.80 -3.95 2.36
N GLY A 59 15.51 -4.13 2.07
CA GLY A 59 14.44 -3.75 3.00
C GLY A 59 14.21 -2.24 3.13
N ALA A 60 14.81 -1.42 2.26
CA ALA A 60 14.57 0.01 2.22
C ALA A 60 13.13 0.35 1.91
N ARG A 61 12.64 1.42 2.50
CA ARG A 61 11.40 2.07 2.09
C ARG A 61 11.70 3.00 0.95
N ILE A 62 11.04 2.80 -0.18
CA ILE A 62 11.23 3.63 -1.38
C ILE A 62 10.06 4.59 -1.50
N VAL A 63 10.36 5.86 -1.73
CA VAL A 63 9.37 6.91 -2.04
C VAL A 63 9.83 7.64 -3.30
N HIS A 64 8.95 7.67 -4.29
CA HIS A 64 9.23 8.27 -5.60
C HIS A 64 8.75 9.71 -5.70
N ALA A 65 9.54 10.52 -6.39
CA ALA A 65 9.18 11.81 -6.97
C ALA A 65 9.33 11.74 -8.48
N SER A 66 8.90 12.79 -9.18
CA SER A 66 8.97 12.85 -10.65
C SER A 66 10.40 12.78 -11.21
N SER A 67 11.43 13.18 -10.46
CA SER A 67 12.82 13.26 -10.94
C SER A 67 13.85 12.46 -10.11
N PHE A 68 13.44 11.85 -9.00
CA PHE A 68 14.32 11.10 -8.10
C PHE A 68 13.52 10.13 -7.25
N PHE A 69 14.21 9.29 -6.48
CA PHE A 69 13.59 8.53 -5.40
C PHE A 69 14.40 8.64 -4.11
N LEU A 70 13.74 8.40 -3.00
CA LEU A 70 14.34 8.28 -1.67
C LEU A 70 14.35 6.82 -1.26
N ALA A 71 15.47 6.37 -0.72
CA ALA A 71 15.61 5.08 -0.08
C ALA A 71 15.89 5.27 1.41
N GLY A 72 14.96 4.84 2.27
CA GLY A 72 15.13 4.84 3.72
C GLY A 72 15.83 3.57 4.16
N THR A 73 17.10 3.64 4.52
CA THR A 73 17.98 2.55 4.90
C THR A 73 18.35 2.58 6.38
N GLU A 74 19.05 1.56 6.86
CA GLU A 74 19.65 1.59 8.21
C GLU A 74 20.71 2.69 8.38
N GLN A 75 21.26 3.19 7.29
CA GLN A 75 22.24 4.26 7.28
C GLN A 75 21.63 5.66 7.13
N GLY A 76 20.30 5.74 7.01
CA GLY A 76 19.54 6.96 6.83
C GLY A 76 18.82 7.05 5.49
N ILE A 77 18.34 8.24 5.18
CA ILE A 77 17.60 8.53 3.96
C ILE A 77 18.58 8.97 2.89
N LEU A 78 18.60 8.22 1.79
CA LEU A 78 19.43 8.45 0.62
C LEU A 78 18.57 8.89 -0.54
N ARG A 79 19.04 9.86 -1.30
CA ARG A 79 18.39 10.33 -2.52
C ARG A 79 19.17 9.87 -3.73
N TYR A 80 18.47 9.30 -4.69
CA TYR A 80 19.00 8.81 -5.97
C TYR A 80 18.27 9.46 -7.12
N ASP A 81 18.93 9.63 -8.26
CA ASP A 81 18.23 9.94 -9.49
C ASP A 81 17.37 8.77 -9.98
N LYS A 82 16.68 8.92 -11.12
CA LYS A 82 15.79 7.89 -11.67
C LYS A 82 16.54 6.63 -12.09
N GLU A 83 17.80 6.74 -12.41
CA GLU A 83 18.69 5.70 -12.89
C GLU A 83 19.39 4.95 -11.75
N GLY A 84 19.35 5.48 -10.52
CA GLY A 84 19.92 4.87 -9.32
C GLY A 84 21.28 5.43 -8.91
N HIS A 85 21.72 6.55 -9.49
CA HIS A 85 22.95 7.21 -9.07
C HIS A 85 22.70 8.02 -7.80
N PHE A 86 23.58 7.84 -6.83
CA PHE A 86 23.50 8.56 -5.57
C PHE A 86 23.68 10.06 -5.77
N MET A 87 22.77 10.83 -5.20
CA MET A 87 22.82 12.28 -5.24
C MET A 87 23.31 12.90 -3.93
N ASN A 88 22.59 12.61 -2.85
CA ASN A 88 22.93 13.11 -1.52
C ASN A 88 22.17 12.36 -0.42
N ARG A 89 22.55 12.63 0.82
CA ARG A 89 21.86 12.16 2.02
C ARG A 89 20.92 13.25 2.54
N ILE A 90 19.75 12.83 3.05
CA ILE A 90 18.77 13.72 3.66
C ILE A 90 18.93 13.65 5.17
N GLY A 91 19.35 14.75 5.80
CA GLY A 91 19.58 14.80 7.24
C GLY A 91 20.55 13.74 7.76
N ALA A 92 20.39 13.35 9.02
CA ALA A 92 21.19 12.30 9.66
C ALA A 92 20.38 11.53 10.70
N ILE A 93 20.79 10.29 10.96
CA ILE A 93 20.27 9.49 12.08
C ILE A 93 20.92 9.97 13.37
N GLY A 94 20.10 10.33 14.38
CA GLY A 94 20.59 10.77 15.67
C GLY A 94 19.48 11.32 16.55
N GLN A 95 19.86 12.09 17.58
CA GLN A 95 18.95 12.69 18.56
C GLN A 95 19.08 14.22 18.64
N GLY A 96 19.98 14.80 17.83
CA GLY A 96 20.20 16.25 17.78
C GLY A 96 19.10 17.02 17.03
N PRO A 97 19.17 18.34 17.02
CA PRO A 97 18.28 19.18 16.22
C PRO A 97 18.42 18.85 14.73
N GLY A 98 17.30 18.55 14.10
CA GLY A 98 17.29 18.17 12.68
C GLY A 98 17.78 16.74 12.38
N GLU A 99 18.02 15.93 13.42
CA GLU A 99 18.29 14.51 13.26
C GLU A 99 17.02 13.69 13.48
N TYR A 100 16.89 12.54 12.79
CA TYR A 100 15.76 11.64 12.94
C TYR A 100 16.23 10.30 13.53
N GLY A 101 15.37 9.69 14.36
CA GLY A 101 15.63 8.38 14.96
C GLY A 101 15.62 7.26 13.92
N ARG A 102 15.87 6.04 14.35
CA ARG A 102 15.85 4.85 13.47
C ARG A 102 14.45 4.47 12.96
N PHE A 103 13.42 4.88 13.67
CA PHE A 103 12.03 4.59 13.33
C PHE A 103 11.40 5.83 12.67
N TYR A 104 11.38 5.82 11.35
CA TYR A 104 10.85 6.93 10.56
C TYR A 104 10.09 6.46 9.31
N GLN A 105 9.27 7.35 8.80
CA GLN A 105 8.61 7.27 7.50
C GLN A 105 8.96 8.53 6.71
N MET A 106 8.77 8.50 5.39
CA MET A 106 9.11 9.61 4.50
C MET A 106 7.93 9.93 3.59
N ALA A 107 7.79 11.20 3.24
CA ALA A 107 6.91 11.69 2.19
C ALA A 107 7.57 12.86 1.46
N ILE A 108 7.13 13.15 0.25
CA ILE A 108 7.68 14.21 -0.59
C ILE A 108 6.55 15.17 -0.98
N SER A 109 6.78 16.46 -0.81
CA SER A 109 6.03 17.52 -1.47
C SER A 109 6.84 18.01 -2.66
N GLU A 110 6.43 17.64 -3.87
CA GLU A 110 7.11 18.12 -5.08
C GLU A 110 6.83 19.60 -5.34
N THR A 111 5.65 20.07 -5.01
CA THR A 111 5.25 21.47 -5.18
C THR A 111 6.09 22.40 -4.33
N GLU A 112 6.30 22.03 -3.05
CA GLU A 112 7.10 22.83 -2.11
C GLU A 112 8.58 22.51 -2.16
N ARG A 113 8.98 21.41 -2.84
CA ARG A 113 10.33 20.85 -2.87
C ARG A 113 10.85 20.50 -1.47
N ILE A 114 9.98 19.87 -0.67
CA ILE A 114 10.25 19.49 0.72
C ILE A 114 10.17 17.97 0.87
N ILE A 115 11.11 17.42 1.62
CA ILE A 115 11.09 16.05 2.11
C ILE A 115 10.64 16.08 3.57
N TYR A 116 9.57 15.38 3.86
CA TYR A 116 9.04 15.22 5.21
C TYR A 116 9.48 13.89 5.80
N VAL A 117 9.94 13.93 7.05
CA VAL A 117 10.35 12.73 7.80
C VAL A 117 9.55 12.67 9.09
N TYR A 118 8.68 11.67 9.17
CA TYR A 118 7.90 11.39 10.37
C TYR A 118 8.71 10.54 11.34
N ARG A 119 9.02 11.08 12.51
CA ARG A 119 9.65 10.38 13.62
C ARG A 119 8.59 9.70 14.47
N MET A 120 8.51 8.38 14.37
CA MET A 120 7.47 7.58 15.02
C MET A 120 7.63 7.55 16.53
N ASP A 121 8.87 7.59 17.02
CA ASP A 121 9.22 7.49 18.45
C ASP A 121 8.75 8.68 19.28
N ILE A 122 8.72 9.87 18.70
CA ILE A 122 8.34 11.12 19.39
C ILE A 122 7.14 11.84 18.78
N SER A 123 6.45 11.23 17.81
CA SER A 123 5.35 11.86 17.05
C SER A 123 5.71 13.27 16.56
N ALA A 124 6.82 13.37 15.87
CA ALA A 124 7.29 14.63 15.31
C ALA A 124 7.51 14.52 13.80
N LEU A 125 7.26 15.62 13.11
CA LEU A 125 7.54 15.78 11.70
C LEU A 125 8.74 16.69 11.53
N LEU A 126 9.73 16.22 10.79
CA LEU A 126 10.87 17.02 10.36
C LEU A 126 10.73 17.34 8.88
N SER A 127 11.13 18.53 8.47
CA SER A 127 11.18 18.91 7.06
C SER A 127 12.61 19.21 6.63
N PHE A 128 12.94 18.80 5.40
CA PHE A 128 14.25 18.96 4.79
C PHE A 128 14.10 19.48 3.36
N SER A 129 15.09 20.26 2.91
CA SER A 129 15.22 20.56 1.47
C SER A 129 15.65 19.31 0.69
N TYR A 130 15.57 19.36 -0.63
CA TYR A 130 16.07 18.28 -1.49
C TYR A 130 17.59 18.07 -1.37
N GLU A 131 18.32 19.10 -0.96
CA GLU A 131 19.76 19.03 -0.69
C GLU A 131 20.09 18.41 0.67
N GLY A 132 19.05 18.06 1.46
CA GLY A 132 19.19 17.40 2.76
C GLY A 132 19.35 18.35 3.94
N THR A 133 19.19 19.66 3.72
CA THR A 133 19.26 20.66 4.81
C THR A 133 17.99 20.61 5.65
N PHE A 134 18.14 20.52 6.97
CA PHE A 134 17.03 20.62 7.92
C PHE A 134 16.37 22.00 7.84
N LEU A 135 15.05 22.05 7.76
CA LEU A 135 14.25 23.26 7.65
C LEU A 135 13.46 23.54 8.93
N ASN A 136 12.65 22.55 9.36
CA ASN A 136 11.79 22.76 10.53
C ASN A 136 11.41 21.44 11.22
N LYS A 137 10.86 21.57 12.43
CA LYS A 137 10.30 20.48 13.23
C LYS A 137 8.93 20.87 13.75
N TYR A 138 7.95 20.00 13.54
CA TYR A 138 6.58 20.16 14.03
C TYR A 138 6.24 19.03 15.00
N SER A 139 5.55 19.35 16.09
CA SER A 139 4.97 18.35 16.98
C SER A 139 3.62 17.92 16.43
N LEU A 140 3.40 16.63 16.30
CA LEU A 140 2.16 16.09 15.75
C LEU A 140 1.16 15.79 16.88
N GLN A 141 -0.07 16.25 16.71
CA GLN A 141 -1.19 15.93 17.59
C GLN A 141 -1.88 14.65 17.11
N LEU A 142 -1.19 13.52 17.21
CA LEU A 142 -1.72 12.24 16.77
C LEU A 142 -2.41 11.48 17.90
N PRO A 143 -3.53 10.78 17.63
CA PRO A 143 -4.24 9.98 18.62
C PRO A 143 -3.41 8.78 19.11
N LYS A 144 -2.51 8.28 18.26
CA LYS A 144 -1.56 7.20 18.57
C LYS A 144 -0.22 7.50 17.90
N LYS A 145 0.87 7.16 18.58
CA LYS A 145 2.21 7.09 17.99
C LYS A 145 2.31 5.87 17.06
N TRP A 146 3.39 5.72 16.33
CA TRP A 146 3.69 4.53 15.55
C TRP A 146 2.71 4.26 14.41
N ALA A 147 2.40 5.32 13.61
CA ALA A 147 1.71 5.09 12.34
C ALA A 147 2.56 4.20 11.42
N TRP A 148 1.94 3.16 10.85
CA TRP A 148 2.64 2.21 9.99
C TRP A 148 3.03 2.80 8.63
N LYS A 149 2.16 3.67 8.09
CA LYS A 149 2.39 4.40 6.84
C LYS A 149 2.10 5.89 7.03
N PHE A 150 2.77 6.67 6.24
CA PHE A 150 2.70 8.13 6.27
C PHE A 150 2.73 8.65 4.85
N TYR A 151 1.80 9.53 4.51
CA TYR A 151 1.68 10.14 3.18
C TYR A 151 1.41 11.63 3.29
N TYR A 152 1.89 12.36 2.29
CA TYR A 152 1.58 13.77 2.06
C TYR A 152 0.71 13.90 0.81
N LEU A 153 -0.50 14.43 0.97
CA LEU A 153 -1.45 14.66 -0.12
C LEU A 153 -2.16 15.99 0.11
N LYS A 154 -2.14 16.89 -0.87
CA LYS A 154 -2.88 18.16 -0.86
C LYS A 154 -2.78 18.91 0.48
N ASP A 155 -1.57 19.24 0.88
CA ASP A 155 -1.27 20.01 2.09
C ASP A 155 -1.81 19.39 3.39
N LYS A 156 -1.89 18.05 3.43
CA LYS A 156 -2.25 17.29 4.61
C LYS A 156 -1.36 16.07 4.75
N PHE A 157 -1.21 15.62 5.99
CA PHE A 157 -0.52 14.38 6.30
C PHE A 157 -1.52 13.31 6.71
N TYR A 158 -1.40 12.15 6.10
CA TYR A 158 -2.22 10.97 6.34
C TYR A 158 -1.39 9.92 7.03
N PHE A 159 -1.83 9.48 8.20
CA PHE A 159 -1.18 8.49 9.03
C PHE A 159 -2.07 7.25 9.10
N TYR A 160 -1.58 6.14 8.64
CA TYR A 160 -2.27 4.87 8.71
C TYR A 160 -1.72 4.05 9.88
N TYR A 161 -2.61 3.48 10.65
CA TYR A 161 -2.29 2.58 11.75
C TYR A 161 -2.61 1.16 11.36
N SER A 162 -1.60 0.29 11.35
CA SER A 162 -1.85 -1.14 11.29
C SER A 162 -2.63 -1.58 12.52
N VAL A 163 -3.43 -2.61 12.38
CA VAL A 163 -4.02 -3.28 13.53
C VAL A 163 -2.88 -3.87 14.35
N ASP A 164 -2.51 -3.13 15.36
CA ASP A 164 -1.49 -3.53 16.29
C ASP A 164 -2.16 -4.31 17.42
N VAL A 165 -1.65 -5.49 17.65
CA VAL A 165 -2.16 -6.43 18.63
C VAL A 165 -1.81 -6.03 20.06
N ASP A 166 -1.14 -4.90 20.23
CA ASP A 166 -0.84 -4.35 21.56
C ASP A 166 -2.09 -3.81 22.23
N ASN A 167 -2.49 -4.53 23.24
CA ASN A 167 -3.71 -4.46 24.05
C ASN A 167 -4.06 -3.11 24.71
N GLU A 168 -3.31 -2.05 24.51
CA GLU A 168 -3.55 -0.78 25.20
C GLU A 168 -4.20 0.30 24.34
N SER A 169 -4.41 0.07 23.06
CA SER A 169 -4.85 1.13 22.19
C SER A 169 -6.16 0.82 21.49
N SER A 170 -7.09 1.72 21.66
CA SER A 170 -8.20 1.88 20.74
C SER A 170 -7.69 1.81 19.29
N PRO A 171 -8.21 0.94 18.45
CA PRO A 171 -7.73 0.74 17.11
C PRO A 171 -8.11 1.94 16.24
N TYR A 172 -7.20 2.86 16.07
CA TYR A 172 -7.34 3.86 15.02
C TYR A 172 -6.99 3.22 13.67
N MET A 173 -7.82 3.45 12.68
CA MET A 173 -7.52 3.05 11.30
C MET A 173 -6.58 4.07 10.66
N TYR A 174 -6.91 5.35 10.78
CA TYR A 174 -6.06 6.44 10.28
C TYR A 174 -6.28 7.75 11.06
N ALA A 175 -5.36 8.69 10.86
CA ALA A 175 -5.46 10.07 11.30
C ALA A 175 -4.98 11.02 10.20
N VAL A 176 -5.51 12.23 10.16
CA VAL A 176 -5.14 13.27 9.21
C VAL A 176 -4.80 14.54 9.97
N THR A 177 -3.64 15.15 9.63
CA THR A 177 -3.23 16.44 10.19
C THR A 177 -3.05 17.47 9.09
N ASP A 178 -3.02 18.74 9.47
CA ASP A 178 -2.51 19.81 8.64
C ASP A 178 -0.96 19.77 8.54
N THR A 179 -0.38 20.68 7.78
CA THR A 179 1.07 20.75 7.52
C THR A 179 1.90 21.17 8.73
N ILE A 180 1.27 21.70 9.78
CA ILE A 180 1.93 22.09 11.04
C ILE A 180 1.66 21.12 12.18
N GLY A 181 0.93 20.03 11.91
CA GLY A 181 0.76 18.90 12.83
C GLY A 181 -0.49 18.92 13.68
N ASN A 182 -1.44 19.84 13.47
CA ASN A 182 -2.73 19.82 14.17
C ASN A 182 -3.59 18.69 13.63
N LEU A 183 -4.19 17.90 14.52
CA LEU A 183 -5.13 16.86 14.16
C LEU A 183 -6.39 17.49 13.54
N LEU A 184 -6.74 17.09 12.32
CA LEU A 184 -7.96 17.50 11.64
C LEU A 184 -9.09 16.50 11.93
N TYR A 185 -8.82 15.22 11.72
CA TYR A 185 -9.75 14.13 12.03
C TYR A 185 -9.01 12.79 12.13
N SER A 186 -9.68 11.81 12.71
CA SER A 186 -9.19 10.44 12.79
C SER A 186 -10.37 9.48 12.76
N LYS A 187 -10.14 8.24 12.33
CA LYS A 187 -11.11 7.17 12.34
C LYS A 187 -10.70 6.08 13.30
N LEU A 188 -11.62 5.74 14.20
CA LEU A 188 -11.56 4.51 14.99
C LEU A 188 -12.04 3.34 14.14
N ASP A 189 -11.37 2.22 14.24
CA ASP A 189 -11.89 0.96 13.74
C ASP A 189 -12.65 0.26 14.85
N GLU A 190 -13.96 0.43 14.87
CA GLU A 190 -14.86 -0.20 15.84
C GLU A 190 -15.23 -1.64 15.43
N SER A 191 -14.74 -2.10 14.28
CA SER A 191 -15.17 -3.37 13.69
C SER A 191 -14.69 -4.59 14.47
N PHE A 192 -13.70 -4.46 15.36
CA PHE A 192 -13.29 -5.56 16.19
C PHE A 192 -12.63 -5.13 17.50
N HIS A 193 -12.90 -5.92 18.54
CA HIS A 193 -12.18 -5.89 19.79
C HIS A 193 -11.62 -7.29 20.04
N PHE A 194 -10.31 -7.43 20.11
CA PHE A 194 -9.75 -8.67 20.59
C PHE A 194 -9.86 -8.73 22.12
N ALA A 195 -10.40 -9.84 22.64
CA ALA A 195 -10.16 -10.21 24.03
C ALA A 195 -8.64 -10.34 24.25
N GLN A 196 -8.14 -9.97 25.43
CA GLN A 196 -6.71 -9.97 25.73
C GLN A 196 -6.00 -11.29 25.31
N GLY A 197 -4.99 -11.20 24.47
CA GLY A 197 -4.22 -12.35 24.02
C GLY A 197 -3.08 -11.96 23.06
N ASN A 198 -2.09 -12.84 22.90
CA ASN A 198 -1.04 -12.70 21.90
C ASN A 198 -1.58 -13.16 20.53
N TYR A 199 -2.09 -12.26 19.75
CA TYR A 199 -2.54 -12.57 18.40
C TYR A 199 -1.43 -12.40 17.38
N PRO A 200 -1.41 -13.21 16.32
CA PRO A 200 -0.39 -13.08 15.29
C PRO A 200 -0.55 -11.74 14.55
N SER A 201 0.48 -10.94 14.55
CA SER A 201 0.57 -9.76 13.69
C SER A 201 0.82 -10.21 12.25
N PHE A 202 -0.01 -9.76 11.33
CA PHE A 202 0.16 -9.98 9.91
C PHE A 202 0.48 -8.62 9.26
N PRO A 203 1.77 -8.25 9.19
CA PRO A 203 2.15 -7.02 8.53
C PRO A 203 1.72 -7.10 7.07
N SER A 204 0.86 -6.22 6.68
CA SER A 204 0.38 -6.06 5.33
C SER A 204 0.27 -4.57 5.03
N ASP A 205 0.53 -4.21 3.78
CA ASP A 205 0.42 -2.85 3.33
C ASP A 205 -1.06 -2.56 3.01
N HIS A 206 -1.84 -2.27 4.05
CA HIS A 206 -3.29 -2.06 3.96
C HIS A 206 -3.66 -0.66 3.49
N ILE A 207 -2.86 -0.09 2.62
CA ILE A 207 -3.07 1.26 2.12
C ILE A 207 -2.45 1.41 0.74
N GLY A 208 -3.18 2.02 -0.15
CA GLY A 208 -2.73 2.39 -1.49
C GLY A 208 -3.01 3.85 -1.77
N LEU A 209 -2.15 4.49 -2.54
CA LEU A 209 -2.39 5.83 -3.07
C LEU A 209 -2.80 5.73 -4.53
N PHE A 210 -3.79 6.54 -4.93
CA PHE A 210 -4.14 6.75 -6.33
C PHE A 210 -4.62 8.19 -6.53
N GLY A 211 -3.88 8.95 -7.30
CA GLY A 211 -4.15 10.37 -7.47
C GLY A 211 -4.17 11.10 -6.12
N ASP A 212 -5.31 11.72 -5.82
CA ASP A 212 -5.51 12.50 -4.59
C ASP A 212 -6.22 11.70 -3.48
N THR A 213 -6.30 10.39 -3.61
CA THR A 213 -7.04 9.53 -2.70
C THR A 213 -6.16 8.46 -2.09
N MET A 214 -6.56 8.00 -0.91
CA MET A 214 -5.94 6.93 -0.18
C MET A 214 -6.97 5.82 0.02
N LEU A 215 -6.67 4.60 -0.43
CA LEU A 215 -7.43 3.41 -0.06
C LEU A 215 -6.97 2.92 1.30
N VAL A 216 -7.91 2.71 2.21
CA VAL A 216 -7.64 2.27 3.58
C VAL A 216 -8.54 1.12 3.94
N TRP A 217 -7.95 0.06 4.46
CA TRP A 217 -8.69 -1.02 5.11
C TRP A 217 -7.81 -1.66 6.18
N ASN A 218 -8.34 -2.51 7.00
CA ASN A 218 -7.55 -3.41 7.83
C ASN A 218 -7.86 -4.88 7.53
N GLN A 219 -7.01 -5.77 8.00
CA GLN A 219 -7.10 -7.22 7.73
C GLN A 219 -8.44 -7.84 8.16
N TYR A 220 -9.10 -7.25 9.14
CA TYR A 220 -10.29 -7.79 9.79
C TYR A 220 -11.57 -7.05 9.39
N SER A 221 -11.45 -5.87 8.77
CA SER A 221 -12.59 -5.09 8.28
C SER A 221 -13.15 -5.70 7.00
N ASP A 222 -14.47 -5.67 6.85
CA ASP A 222 -15.13 -6.06 5.61
C ASP A 222 -15.11 -4.95 4.58
N THR A 223 -14.86 -3.71 4.99
CA THR A 223 -14.98 -2.54 4.15
C THR A 223 -13.62 -1.94 3.83
N ILE A 224 -13.43 -1.60 2.56
CA ILE A 224 -12.33 -0.77 2.07
C ILE A 224 -12.88 0.64 1.92
N TYR A 225 -12.18 1.60 2.49
CA TYR A 225 -12.56 3.01 2.42
C TYR A 225 -11.66 3.76 1.43
N ARG A 226 -12.24 4.71 0.74
CA ARG A 226 -11.50 5.74 0.00
C ARG A 226 -11.53 7.02 0.82
N VAL A 227 -10.36 7.54 1.15
CA VAL A 227 -10.17 8.76 1.93
C VAL A 227 -9.58 9.83 1.02
N SER A 228 -10.20 11.00 1.00
CA SER A 228 -9.79 12.14 0.20
C SER A 228 -9.94 13.44 0.99
N GLU A 229 -9.65 14.56 0.35
CA GLU A 229 -9.93 15.87 0.92
C GLU A 229 -11.43 16.11 1.21
N LYS A 230 -12.31 15.44 0.45
CA LYS A 230 -13.77 15.55 0.61
C LYS A 230 -14.31 14.73 1.77
N GLY A 231 -13.47 13.89 2.37
CA GLY A 231 -13.85 12.99 3.45
C GLY A 231 -13.61 11.52 3.09
N GLU A 232 -14.36 10.67 3.73
CA GLU A 232 -14.30 9.21 3.60
C GLU A 232 -15.58 8.68 2.96
N GLU A 233 -15.42 7.72 2.08
CA GLU A 233 -16.51 6.94 1.51
C GLU A 233 -16.21 5.45 1.56
N ALA A 234 -17.22 4.60 1.80
CA ALA A 234 -17.10 3.16 1.59
C ALA A 234 -16.96 2.92 0.08
N PHE A 235 -15.90 2.24 -0.32
CA PHE A 235 -15.55 2.07 -1.73
C PHE A 235 -15.80 0.64 -2.19
N ALA A 236 -15.41 -0.35 -1.39
CA ALA A 236 -15.59 -1.75 -1.70
C ALA A 236 -15.80 -2.56 -0.42
N VAL A 237 -16.41 -3.72 -0.56
CA VAL A 237 -16.54 -4.70 0.52
C VAL A 237 -16.01 -6.05 0.08
N TRP A 238 -15.38 -6.74 1.03
CA TRP A 238 -15.13 -8.16 0.89
C TRP A 238 -16.46 -8.89 1.07
N GLY A 239 -16.92 -9.50 0.01
CA GLY A 239 -18.11 -10.32 0.05
C GLY A 239 -17.91 -11.63 0.84
N GLU A 240 -18.68 -12.65 0.51
CA GLU A 240 -18.58 -13.96 1.16
C GLU A 240 -17.27 -14.67 0.79
N TRP A 241 -16.28 -14.54 1.65
CA TRP A 241 -14.99 -15.24 1.57
C TRP A 241 -14.82 -16.12 2.81
N ASP A 242 -15.35 -17.30 2.80
CA ASP A 242 -15.29 -18.25 3.93
C ASP A 242 -13.88 -18.46 4.47
N LYS A 243 -12.87 -18.34 3.61
CA LYS A 243 -11.47 -18.53 3.98
C LYS A 243 -10.78 -17.25 4.42
N ARG A 244 -11.43 -16.10 4.38
CA ARG A 244 -10.83 -14.85 4.82
C ARG A 244 -10.50 -14.89 6.31
N LEU A 245 -9.38 -14.27 6.69
CA LEU A 245 -9.04 -14.09 8.09
C LEU A 245 -10.06 -13.17 8.77
N THR A 246 -10.63 -13.64 9.87
CA THR A 246 -11.60 -12.88 10.67
C THR A 246 -11.21 -12.92 12.14
N PRO A 247 -11.66 -11.95 12.96
CA PRO A 247 -11.44 -11.99 14.40
C PRO A 247 -11.88 -13.31 15.05
N ALA A 248 -13.07 -13.81 14.66
CA ALA A 248 -13.60 -15.06 15.18
C ALA A 248 -12.72 -16.29 14.91
N LYS A 249 -12.03 -16.32 13.78
CA LYS A 249 -11.07 -17.41 13.47
C LYS A 249 -9.81 -17.31 14.32
N ILE A 250 -9.36 -16.10 14.63
CA ILE A 250 -8.22 -15.89 15.53
C ILE A 250 -8.58 -16.34 16.95
N GLU A 251 -9.74 -15.95 17.46
CA GLU A 251 -10.20 -16.34 18.80
C GLU A 251 -10.34 -17.86 18.96
N LYS A 252 -10.68 -18.57 17.87
CA LYS A 252 -10.79 -20.04 17.85
C LYS A 252 -9.49 -20.75 17.50
N ASP A 253 -8.38 -20.04 17.26
CA ASP A 253 -7.11 -20.58 16.76
C ASP A 253 -7.22 -21.32 15.41
N GLU A 254 -8.19 -20.91 14.58
CA GLU A 254 -8.49 -21.51 13.28
C GLU A 254 -7.84 -20.72 12.11
N TYR A 255 -7.00 -19.76 12.40
CA TYR A 255 -6.48 -18.80 11.41
C TYR A 255 -5.42 -19.35 10.45
N CYS A 256 -4.78 -20.48 10.78
CA CYS A 256 -3.68 -21.04 9.98
C CYS A 256 -4.05 -21.31 8.51
N GLN A 257 -5.31 -21.65 8.24
CA GLN A 257 -5.85 -21.89 6.91
C GLN A 257 -6.53 -20.65 6.30
N SER A 258 -6.43 -19.52 6.97
CA SER A 258 -7.10 -18.30 6.53
C SER A 258 -6.29 -17.56 5.48
N MET A 259 -6.99 -16.97 4.51
CA MET A 259 -6.43 -16.08 3.50
C MET A 259 -5.97 -14.76 4.13
N ILE A 260 -4.82 -14.31 3.70
CA ILE A 260 -4.23 -13.02 4.08
C ILE A 260 -4.16 -12.12 2.86
N ILE A 261 -4.82 -10.98 2.96
CA ILE A 261 -4.67 -9.91 1.97
C ILE A 261 -3.42 -9.14 2.31
N HIS A 262 -2.51 -9.02 1.33
CA HIS A 262 -1.23 -8.34 1.55
C HIS A 262 -1.32 -6.86 1.20
N THR A 263 -1.78 -6.54 -0.01
CA THR A 263 -1.90 -5.16 -0.47
C THR A 263 -2.94 -5.03 -1.57
N ILE A 264 -3.44 -3.82 -1.76
CA ILE A 264 -4.29 -3.43 -2.87
C ILE A 264 -3.67 -2.21 -3.53
N PHE A 265 -3.45 -2.29 -4.84
CA PHE A 265 -3.10 -1.15 -5.67
C PHE A 265 -4.29 -0.73 -6.52
N GLU A 266 -4.60 0.54 -6.50
CA GLU A 266 -5.51 1.13 -7.48
C GLU A 266 -4.68 1.64 -8.66
N THR A 267 -5.08 1.28 -9.87
CA THR A 267 -4.50 1.79 -11.12
C THR A 267 -5.60 2.48 -11.94
N VAL A 268 -5.24 3.08 -13.05
CA VAL A 268 -6.25 3.67 -13.95
C VAL A 268 -7.25 2.60 -14.43
N ASN A 269 -6.77 1.39 -14.72
CA ASN A 269 -7.58 0.37 -15.38
C ASN A 269 -8.20 -0.66 -14.44
N TYR A 270 -7.56 -0.93 -13.30
CA TYR A 270 -8.00 -2.01 -12.40
C TYR A 270 -7.59 -1.76 -10.95
N TYR A 271 -8.24 -2.49 -10.05
CA TYR A 271 -7.73 -2.70 -8.70
C TYR A 271 -7.01 -4.03 -8.66
N MET A 272 -5.76 -4.02 -8.24
CA MET A 272 -4.95 -5.24 -8.08
C MET A 272 -4.78 -5.56 -6.60
N CYS A 273 -5.32 -6.69 -6.19
CA CYS A 273 -5.16 -7.20 -4.84
C CYS A 273 -4.16 -8.37 -4.83
N ILE A 274 -3.18 -8.32 -3.95
CA ILE A 274 -2.22 -9.40 -3.71
C ILE A 274 -2.58 -10.09 -2.41
N TRP A 275 -2.72 -11.42 -2.44
CA TRP A 275 -3.15 -12.18 -1.30
C TRP A 275 -2.47 -13.57 -1.23
N ARG A 276 -2.49 -14.17 -0.05
CA ARG A 276 -2.02 -15.53 0.18
C ARG A 276 -3.20 -16.44 0.54
N PRO A 277 -3.24 -17.68 0.02
CA PRO A 277 -4.33 -18.62 0.30
C PRO A 277 -4.33 -19.14 1.74
N SER A 278 -3.22 -18.98 2.45
CA SER A 278 -3.07 -19.42 3.83
C SER A 278 -1.94 -18.69 4.53
N VAL A 279 -2.08 -18.48 5.83
CA VAL A 279 -1.05 -17.90 6.71
C VAL A 279 0.26 -18.69 6.64
N ILE A 280 0.19 -20.01 6.55
CA ILE A 280 1.36 -20.89 6.54
C ILE A 280 2.07 -20.97 5.18
N MET A 281 1.39 -20.64 4.10
CA MET A 281 1.94 -20.66 2.72
C MET A 281 2.65 -19.34 2.39
N LYS A 282 3.82 -19.12 3.00
CA LYS A 282 4.52 -17.81 2.94
C LYS A 282 4.96 -17.38 1.54
N ASN A 283 5.17 -18.30 0.60
CA ASN A 283 5.74 -18.01 -0.72
C ASN A 283 4.75 -18.20 -1.87
N ARG A 284 3.47 -18.40 -1.60
CA ARG A 284 2.44 -18.55 -2.61
C ARG A 284 1.57 -17.30 -2.65
N TRP A 285 1.71 -16.54 -3.71
CA TRP A 285 0.96 -15.31 -3.93
C TRP A 285 -0.09 -15.52 -5.03
N ASN A 286 -1.28 -15.01 -4.76
CA ASN A 286 -2.35 -14.90 -5.73
C ASN A 286 -2.63 -13.43 -5.99
N TYR A 287 -3.16 -13.16 -7.17
CA TYR A 287 -3.49 -11.82 -7.64
C TYR A 287 -4.94 -11.80 -8.07
N CYS A 288 -5.72 -10.89 -7.56
CA CYS A 288 -7.00 -10.62 -8.15
C CYS A 288 -7.03 -9.21 -8.73
N PHE A 289 -7.72 -9.10 -9.85
CA PHE A 289 -7.89 -7.87 -10.60
C PHE A 289 -9.38 -7.60 -10.75
N TYR A 290 -9.82 -6.45 -10.30
CA TYR A 290 -11.12 -5.92 -10.69
C TYR A 290 -10.90 -4.98 -11.86
N ASP A 291 -11.37 -5.36 -13.04
CA ASP A 291 -11.29 -4.55 -14.24
C ASP A 291 -12.36 -3.45 -14.20
N LYS A 292 -11.93 -2.20 -14.15
CA LYS A 292 -12.83 -1.04 -14.00
C LYS A 292 -13.76 -0.83 -15.19
N ALA A 293 -13.35 -1.27 -16.38
CA ALA A 293 -14.12 -1.08 -17.60
C ALA A 293 -15.24 -2.11 -17.76
N SER A 294 -14.97 -3.35 -17.34
CA SER A 294 -15.93 -4.46 -17.50
C SER A 294 -16.63 -4.87 -16.20
N GLY A 295 -16.15 -4.43 -15.05
CA GLY A 295 -16.62 -4.87 -13.74
C GLY A 295 -16.26 -6.33 -13.40
N LYS A 296 -15.39 -6.98 -14.18
CA LYS A 296 -15.04 -8.38 -13.99
C LYS A 296 -13.96 -8.55 -12.94
N LEU A 297 -14.13 -9.60 -12.13
CA LEU A 297 -13.15 -10.08 -11.16
C LEU A 297 -12.33 -11.23 -11.77
N LEU A 298 -11.02 -11.04 -11.88
CA LEU A 298 -10.08 -12.04 -12.37
C LEU A 298 -9.19 -12.50 -11.21
N ASN A 299 -8.88 -13.80 -11.15
CA ASN A 299 -7.91 -14.35 -10.19
C ASN A 299 -6.83 -15.15 -10.89
N SER A 300 -5.57 -14.87 -10.54
CA SER A 300 -4.38 -15.54 -11.05
C SER A 300 -3.53 -16.09 -9.91
N GLU A 301 -3.00 -17.30 -10.08
CA GLU A 301 -2.07 -17.94 -9.12
C GLU A 301 -0.62 -17.40 -9.27
N GLY A 302 -0.46 -16.13 -9.57
CA GLY A 302 0.78 -15.44 -9.85
C GLY A 302 0.64 -14.54 -11.07
N ILE A 303 1.70 -13.82 -11.38
CA ILE A 303 1.87 -13.15 -12.67
C ILE A 303 3.03 -13.85 -13.35
N THR A 304 2.75 -14.49 -14.48
CA THR A 304 3.78 -15.16 -15.29
C THR A 304 4.54 -14.10 -16.08
N ASP A 305 5.84 -13.99 -15.84
CA ASP A 305 6.68 -13.14 -16.69
C ASP A 305 7.03 -13.87 -17.99
N ASP A 306 6.48 -13.39 -19.09
CA ASP A 306 6.70 -13.87 -20.45
C ASP A 306 7.52 -12.87 -21.30
N LEU A 307 8.10 -11.85 -20.67
CA LEU A 307 8.80 -10.77 -21.36
C LEU A 307 10.28 -10.68 -20.98
N TRP A 308 10.61 -10.77 -19.69
CA TRP A 308 11.92 -10.32 -19.19
C TRP A 308 12.68 -11.34 -18.35
N GLY A 309 12.11 -12.52 -18.11
CA GLY A 309 12.77 -13.60 -17.36
C GLY A 309 12.94 -13.32 -15.87
N LEU A 310 12.02 -12.57 -15.27
CA LEU A 310 12.05 -12.31 -13.84
C LEU A 310 11.75 -13.59 -13.05
N PRO A 311 12.49 -13.88 -11.96
CA PRO A 311 12.33 -15.14 -11.22
C PRO A 311 10.98 -15.28 -10.53
N SER A 312 10.34 -14.18 -10.21
CA SER A 312 9.00 -14.08 -9.66
C SER A 312 8.55 -12.64 -9.74
N VAL A 313 7.26 -12.39 -9.91
CA VAL A 313 6.72 -11.03 -9.92
C VAL A 313 5.99 -10.79 -8.62
N PHE A 314 6.52 -9.94 -7.78
CA PHE A 314 5.90 -9.52 -6.52
C PHE A 314 6.13 -8.02 -6.33
N PRO A 315 5.23 -7.18 -6.86
CA PRO A 315 5.33 -5.74 -6.67
C PRO A 315 5.01 -5.38 -5.22
N TYR A 316 5.90 -4.62 -4.63
CA TYR A 316 5.72 -4.09 -3.27
C TYR A 316 5.40 -2.59 -3.28
N ASN A 317 5.53 -1.93 -4.43
CA ASN A 317 5.26 -0.52 -4.59
C ASN A 317 4.52 -0.24 -5.91
N TYR A 318 3.66 0.76 -5.87
CA TYR A 318 2.99 1.34 -7.02
C TYR A 318 3.10 2.85 -6.92
N TYR A 319 3.38 3.50 -8.04
CA TYR A 319 3.47 4.95 -8.11
C TYR A 319 3.22 5.46 -9.52
N VAL A 320 2.93 6.76 -9.61
CA VAL A 320 2.78 7.47 -10.88
C VAL A 320 3.93 8.44 -11.04
N MET A 321 4.58 8.41 -12.18
CA MET A 321 5.67 9.30 -12.55
C MET A 321 5.51 9.76 -14.00
N ASP A 322 5.56 11.05 -14.23
CA ASP A 322 5.37 11.66 -15.56
C ASP A 322 4.05 11.20 -16.26
N GLY A 323 2.97 11.04 -15.46
CA GLY A 323 1.67 10.58 -15.95
C GLY A 323 1.63 9.13 -16.43
N ARG A 324 2.60 8.31 -16.01
CA ARG A 324 2.68 6.88 -16.26
C ARG A 324 2.64 6.12 -14.95
N GLU A 325 2.04 4.96 -14.98
CA GLU A 325 1.89 4.07 -13.84
C GLU A 325 2.99 3.01 -13.83
N TYR A 326 3.54 2.77 -12.65
CA TYR A 326 4.62 1.82 -12.45
C TYR A 326 4.34 0.90 -11.27
N LEU A 327 4.67 -0.36 -11.45
CA LEU A 327 4.89 -1.32 -10.35
C LEU A 327 6.40 -1.45 -10.12
N GLU A 328 6.79 -1.71 -8.88
CA GLU A 328 8.18 -1.91 -8.53
C GLU A 328 8.39 -3.23 -7.78
N CYS A 329 9.36 -4.00 -8.25
CA CYS A 329 9.81 -5.24 -7.63
C CYS A 329 11.27 -5.10 -7.21
N GLY A 330 11.66 -5.72 -6.10
CA GLY A 330 13.04 -5.77 -5.64
C GLY A 330 13.61 -7.18 -5.71
N TYR A 331 14.82 -7.30 -6.21
CA TYR A 331 15.48 -8.61 -6.32
C TYR A 331 16.89 -8.55 -5.76
N PRO A 332 17.30 -9.58 -4.98
CA PRO A 332 18.72 -9.82 -4.76
C PRO A 332 19.41 -10.04 -6.09
N THR A 333 20.54 -9.36 -6.31
CA THR A 333 21.30 -9.38 -7.55
C THR A 333 21.57 -10.81 -8.03
N TYR A 334 22.05 -11.68 -7.14
CA TYR A 334 22.35 -13.06 -7.49
C TYR A 334 21.15 -13.87 -7.99
N LYS A 335 19.94 -13.62 -7.47
CA LYS A 335 18.71 -14.32 -7.92
C LYS A 335 18.29 -13.89 -9.31
N LEU A 336 18.45 -12.60 -9.60
CA LEU A 336 18.10 -12.05 -10.89
C LEU A 336 19.09 -12.54 -11.96
N LEU A 337 20.38 -12.50 -11.67
CA LEU A 337 21.43 -13.00 -12.55
C LEU A 337 21.29 -14.52 -12.79
N ASP A 338 21.01 -15.32 -11.77
CA ASP A 338 20.77 -16.76 -11.93
C ASP A 338 19.60 -17.02 -12.90
N ALA A 339 18.49 -16.34 -12.74
CA ALA A 339 17.33 -16.49 -13.62
C ALA A 339 17.64 -16.06 -15.06
N TRP A 340 18.37 -14.97 -15.27
CA TRP A 340 18.69 -14.49 -16.61
C TRP A 340 19.77 -15.32 -17.31
N LEU A 341 20.86 -15.67 -16.63
CA LEU A 341 21.96 -16.45 -17.20
C LEU A 341 21.54 -17.90 -17.55
N THR A 342 20.57 -18.45 -16.84
CA THR A 342 20.03 -19.79 -17.11
C THR A 342 18.90 -19.81 -18.13
N SER A 343 18.44 -18.65 -18.62
CA SER A 343 17.36 -18.55 -19.60
C SER A 343 17.79 -19.12 -20.97
N ASP A 344 16.89 -19.80 -21.65
CA ASP A 344 17.10 -20.26 -23.05
C ASP A 344 17.04 -19.09 -24.05
N ASP A 345 16.40 -17.98 -23.71
CA ASP A 345 16.29 -16.81 -24.57
C ASP A 345 17.58 -15.94 -24.51
N PRO A 346 18.30 -15.78 -25.65
CA PRO A 346 19.50 -14.94 -25.68
C PRO A 346 19.25 -13.48 -25.32
N LYS A 347 18.04 -12.94 -25.54
CA LYS A 347 17.69 -11.57 -25.21
C LYS A 347 17.58 -11.40 -23.70
N ILE A 348 17.01 -12.40 -23.01
CA ILE A 348 16.94 -12.42 -21.56
C ILE A 348 18.34 -12.56 -20.96
N ARG A 349 19.15 -13.48 -21.46
CA ARG A 349 20.56 -13.62 -21.01
C ARG A 349 21.36 -12.34 -21.13
N LYS A 350 21.14 -11.57 -22.19
CA LYS A 350 21.85 -10.30 -22.42
C LYS A 350 21.54 -9.24 -21.35
N GLN A 351 20.40 -9.32 -20.68
CA GLN A 351 20.06 -8.38 -19.60
C GLN A 351 21.02 -8.48 -18.42
N ALA A 352 21.63 -9.66 -18.19
CA ALA A 352 22.63 -9.84 -17.15
C ALA A 352 23.85 -8.90 -17.31
N GLU A 353 24.17 -8.45 -18.55
CA GLU A 353 25.26 -7.51 -18.81
C GLU A 353 24.99 -6.10 -18.24
N SER A 354 23.73 -5.79 -17.90
CA SER A 354 23.33 -4.49 -17.34
C SER A 354 23.38 -4.42 -15.82
N VAL A 355 23.77 -5.51 -15.16
CA VAL A 355 23.77 -5.63 -13.71
C VAL A 355 25.17 -6.01 -13.25
N ASP A 356 25.70 -5.27 -12.27
CA ASP A 356 26.96 -5.60 -11.61
C ASP A 356 26.72 -6.71 -10.57
N GLU A 357 27.40 -7.86 -10.72
CA GLU A 357 27.30 -9.01 -9.82
C GLU A 357 27.67 -8.66 -8.37
N GLU A 358 28.67 -7.81 -8.19
CA GLU A 358 29.13 -7.33 -6.88
C GLU A 358 28.33 -6.09 -6.39
N GLY A 359 27.41 -5.61 -7.21
CA GLY A 359 26.59 -4.44 -6.92
C GLY A 359 25.45 -4.69 -5.95
N ASN A 360 24.73 -3.63 -5.66
CA ASN A 360 23.57 -3.68 -4.77
C ASN A 360 22.40 -4.50 -5.38
N ASN A 361 21.42 -4.86 -4.53
CA ASN A 361 20.16 -5.41 -5.00
C ASN A 361 19.53 -4.52 -6.08
N VAL A 362 18.76 -5.14 -6.96
CA VAL A 362 18.18 -4.49 -8.14
C VAL A 362 16.72 -4.15 -7.91
N LEU A 363 16.34 -2.91 -8.25
CA LEU A 363 14.96 -2.49 -8.41
C LEU A 363 14.54 -2.70 -9.86
N ILE A 364 13.43 -3.38 -10.06
CA ILE A 364 12.80 -3.52 -11.37
C ILE A 364 11.57 -2.65 -11.39
N ARG A 365 11.59 -1.63 -12.25
CA ARG A 365 10.47 -0.74 -12.52
C ARG A 365 9.70 -1.24 -13.73
N ILE A 366 8.45 -1.57 -13.55
CA ILE A 366 7.57 -2.15 -14.59
C ILE A 366 6.52 -1.11 -14.94
N ARG A 367 6.53 -0.61 -16.18
CA ARG A 367 5.53 0.33 -16.66
C ARG A 367 4.25 -0.40 -17.03
N LEU A 368 3.12 0.05 -16.48
CA LEU A 368 1.81 -0.50 -16.81
C LEU A 368 1.32 0.03 -18.16
N LYS A 369 0.62 -0.83 -18.88
CA LYS A 369 -0.06 -0.46 -20.12
C LYS A 369 -1.17 0.54 -19.86
N LYS A 370 -1.38 1.45 -20.81
CA LYS A 370 -2.53 2.36 -20.80
C LYS A 370 -3.86 1.65 -21.02
N ASP A 371 -3.83 0.56 -21.78
CA ASP A 371 -5.02 -0.25 -22.07
C ASP A 371 -5.13 -1.35 -21.04
N GLY A 372 -6.32 -1.52 -20.47
CA GLY A 372 -6.58 -2.54 -19.45
C GLY A 372 -6.53 -3.99 -20.00
N LEU A 373 -6.76 -4.94 -19.12
CA LEU A 373 -6.72 -6.39 -19.41
C LEU A 373 -7.66 -6.88 -20.53
N ASN A 374 -8.63 -6.06 -20.95
CA ASN A 374 -9.67 -6.42 -21.93
C ASN A 374 -9.20 -6.55 -23.39
N ASN A 375 -8.03 -6.05 -23.75
CA ASN A 375 -7.54 -6.16 -25.14
C ASN A 375 -6.94 -7.53 -25.48
N CYS A 376 -6.81 -8.43 -24.50
CA CYS A 376 -6.26 -9.78 -24.72
C CYS A 376 -7.28 -10.76 -25.32
N ASP A 377 -8.58 -10.58 -25.08
CA ASP A 377 -9.64 -11.46 -25.60
C ASP A 377 -9.87 -11.28 -27.13
N LYS A 378 -9.30 -10.25 -27.76
CA LYS A 378 -9.41 -9.97 -29.19
C LYS A 378 -8.30 -10.59 -30.05
N ARG A 379 -7.36 -11.34 -29.48
CA ARG A 379 -6.20 -11.93 -30.18
C ARG A 379 -6.25 -13.45 -30.32
N ASN A 380 -7.38 -14.08 -29.98
CA ASN A 380 -7.62 -15.51 -30.22
C ASN A 380 -8.64 -15.72 -31.31
#